data_dc112a114c7c22747fc650270627183e
#
_entry.id   dc112a114c7c22747fc650270627183e
#
_cell.length_a   1.000
_cell.length_b   1.000
_cell.length_c   1.000
_cell.angle_alpha   90.00
_cell.angle_beta   90.00
_cell.angle_gamma   90.00
#
_symmetry.space_group_name_H-M   'P 1'
#
loop_
_entity.id
_entity.type
_entity.pdbx_description
1 polymer ?
#
loop_
_entity_poly.entity_id
_entity_poly.type
_entity_poly.pdbx_seq_one_letter_code
_entity_poly.pdbx_strand_id
1 'polypeptide(L)'
;MRLLYILLAYLLAPVVCGVMLWRGMRDRSHWSNFGERFGFGRGPDIPGCIWVHAVSVGEVQAAASLVTALRARYPEVPLVLTTVTPTGAQRARELFQDGVLVRYVPYDLPGSVRRFFDRVRPRVAIILETELWPTLYHECGRRHVPLVLASAARSARSVGRYRCLLYTSDAADE
;
A
#
# COMPACT_ATOMS: atom_id res chain seq x y z
N MET A 1 12.26 -16.06 -12.91
CA MET A 1 12.31 -15.38 -11.60
C MET A 1 10.94 -15.26 -10.94
N ARG A 2 9.92 -14.65 -11.60
CA ARG A 2 8.59 -14.41 -11.01
C ARG A 2 7.85 -15.66 -10.55
N LEU A 3 7.84 -16.74 -11.34
CA LEU A 3 7.18 -18.02 -10.96
C LEU A 3 7.77 -18.61 -9.69
N LEU A 4 9.09 -18.56 -9.55
CA LEU A 4 9.79 -19.05 -8.35
C LEU A 4 9.40 -18.21 -7.13
N TYR A 5 9.32 -16.88 -7.27
CA TYR A 5 8.84 -15.99 -6.22
C TYR A 5 7.40 -16.33 -5.79
N ILE A 6 6.49 -16.49 -6.75
CA ILE A 6 5.09 -16.83 -6.48
C ILE A 6 4.98 -18.18 -5.76
N LEU A 7 5.73 -19.19 -6.20
CA LEU A 7 5.77 -20.51 -5.56
C LEU A 7 6.24 -20.39 -4.11
N LEU A 8 7.34 -19.66 -3.89
CA LEU A 8 7.89 -19.42 -2.56
C LEU A 8 6.91 -18.64 -1.66
N ALA A 9 6.24 -17.62 -2.22
CA ALA A 9 5.24 -16.84 -1.49
C ALA A 9 4.05 -17.71 -1.04
N TYR A 10 3.54 -18.60 -1.89
CA TYR A 10 2.49 -19.54 -1.51
C TYR A 10 2.97 -20.60 -0.51
N LEU A 11 4.22 -21.07 -0.62
CA LEU A 11 4.79 -22.02 0.34
C LEU A 11 4.95 -21.38 1.73
N LEU A 12 5.32 -20.09 1.79
CA LEU A 12 5.47 -19.34 3.04
C LEU A 12 4.14 -18.81 3.59
N ALA A 13 3.09 -18.70 2.78
CA ALA A 13 1.81 -18.15 3.20
C ALA A 13 1.24 -18.83 4.45
N PRO A 14 1.25 -20.19 4.61
CA PRO A 14 0.75 -20.84 5.82
C PRO A 14 1.52 -20.42 7.08
N VAL A 15 2.85 -20.26 6.96
CA VAL A 15 3.72 -19.82 8.07
C VAL A 15 3.37 -18.39 8.47
N VAL A 16 3.24 -17.48 7.50
CA VAL A 16 2.84 -16.08 7.74
C VAL A 16 1.44 -16.03 8.39
N CYS A 17 0.49 -16.82 7.89
CA CYS A 17 -0.84 -16.92 8.48
C CYS A 17 -0.78 -17.44 9.93
N GLY A 18 0.01 -18.49 10.20
CA GLY A 18 0.21 -19.03 11.54
C GLY A 18 0.80 -18.00 12.51
N VAL A 19 1.82 -17.26 12.09
CA VAL A 19 2.42 -16.17 12.88
C VAL A 19 1.40 -15.06 13.14
N MET A 20 0.59 -14.68 12.15
CA MET A 20 -0.43 -13.64 12.31
C MET A 20 -1.56 -14.09 13.23
N LEU A 21 -2.00 -15.34 13.14
CA LEU A 21 -2.97 -15.93 14.07
C LEU A 21 -2.42 -15.93 15.50
N TRP A 22 -1.18 -16.36 15.69
CA TRP A 22 -0.54 -16.35 16.99
C TRP A 22 -0.39 -14.92 17.58
N ARG A 23 0.02 -13.95 16.76
CA ARG A 23 0.06 -12.54 17.15
C ARG A 23 -1.32 -12.00 17.50
N GLY A 24 -2.35 -12.38 16.74
CA GLY A 24 -3.73 -11.98 16.98
C GLY A 24 -4.32 -12.56 18.27
N MET A 25 -3.83 -13.73 18.75
CA MET A 25 -4.20 -14.26 20.07
C MET A 25 -3.61 -13.42 21.21
N ARG A 26 -2.43 -12.82 21.00
CA ARG A 26 -1.80 -11.92 21.98
C ARG A 26 -2.34 -10.50 21.94
N ASP A 27 -2.63 -10.00 20.73
CA ASP A 27 -3.15 -8.67 20.51
C ASP A 27 -4.21 -8.70 19.40
N ARG A 28 -5.47 -8.54 19.82
CA ARG A 28 -6.65 -8.58 18.93
C ARG A 28 -6.64 -7.50 17.86
N SER A 29 -5.82 -6.45 17.98
CA SER A 29 -5.66 -5.43 16.94
C SER A 29 -5.19 -6.00 15.60
N HIS A 30 -4.42 -7.11 15.63
CA HIS A 30 -3.94 -7.81 14.44
C HIS A 30 -5.06 -8.54 13.66
N TRP A 31 -6.18 -8.83 14.32
CA TRP A 31 -7.35 -9.45 13.68
C TRP A 31 -8.30 -8.42 13.08
N SER A 32 -8.12 -7.15 13.45
CA SER A 32 -8.90 -6.07 12.85
C SER A 32 -8.67 -6.05 11.34
N ASN A 33 -9.78 -6.16 10.60
CA ASN A 33 -9.77 -6.13 9.14
C ASN A 33 -8.83 -7.16 8.47
N PHE A 34 -8.65 -8.34 9.10
CA PHE A 34 -7.74 -9.38 8.60
C PHE A 34 -8.02 -9.77 7.14
N GLY A 35 -9.28 -9.74 6.71
CA GLY A 35 -9.70 -9.97 5.32
C GLY A 35 -9.08 -9.00 4.31
N GLU A 36 -8.76 -7.76 4.71
CA GLU A 36 -8.12 -6.77 3.83
C GLU A 36 -6.77 -7.26 3.31
N ARG A 37 -6.01 -7.98 4.16
CA ARG A 37 -4.70 -8.55 3.80
C ARG A 37 -4.77 -9.63 2.72
N PHE A 38 -5.96 -10.15 2.46
CA PHE A 38 -6.25 -11.08 1.36
C PHE A 38 -7.05 -10.42 0.23
N GLY A 39 -7.23 -9.11 0.28
CA GLY A 39 -8.00 -8.35 -0.70
C GLY A 39 -9.53 -8.40 -0.49
N PHE A 40 -10.01 -8.98 0.63
CA PHE A 40 -11.43 -9.05 1.00
C PHE A 40 -11.85 -7.91 1.93
N GLY A 41 -11.40 -6.69 1.70
CA GLY A 41 -11.75 -5.54 2.54
C GLY A 41 -13.26 -5.30 2.61
N ARG A 42 -13.74 -4.88 3.78
CA ARG A 42 -15.11 -4.38 3.96
C ARG A 42 -15.13 -2.89 3.60
N GLY A 43 -16.08 -2.47 2.80
CA GLY A 43 -16.25 -1.08 2.40
C GLY A 43 -16.43 -0.91 0.89
N PRO A 44 -16.78 0.30 0.44
CA PRO A 44 -17.08 0.58 -0.96
C PRO A 44 -15.85 0.39 -1.85
N ASP A 45 -16.10 0.10 -3.10
CA ASP A 45 -15.10 0.22 -4.15
C ASP A 45 -14.75 1.70 -4.34
N ILE A 46 -13.49 2.00 -4.67
CA ILE A 46 -13.00 3.39 -4.73
C ILE A 46 -12.26 3.60 -6.05
N PRO A 47 -12.99 3.50 -7.17
CA PRO A 47 -12.36 3.63 -8.49
C PRO A 47 -11.77 5.02 -8.70
N GLY A 48 -10.61 5.05 -9.34
CA GLY A 48 -9.95 6.31 -9.71
C GLY A 48 -9.28 7.05 -8.55
N CYS A 49 -9.01 6.37 -7.43
CA CYS A 49 -8.35 6.98 -6.29
C CYS A 49 -6.85 7.24 -6.54
N ILE A 50 -6.27 8.11 -5.71
CA ILE A 50 -4.83 8.17 -5.49
C ILE A 50 -4.51 7.21 -4.35
N TRP A 51 -3.65 6.23 -4.62
CA TRP A 51 -3.24 5.26 -3.62
C TRP A 51 -1.84 5.59 -3.10
N VAL A 52 -1.74 5.76 -1.77
CA VAL A 52 -0.48 5.98 -1.05
C VAL A 52 -0.22 4.74 -0.18
N HIS A 53 0.97 4.19 -0.24
CA HIS A 53 1.40 3.07 0.60
C HIS A 53 2.51 3.50 1.54
N ALA A 54 2.28 3.32 2.84
CA ALA A 54 3.21 3.63 3.92
C ALA A 54 3.18 2.47 4.94
N VAL A 55 4.28 1.72 5.06
CA VAL A 55 4.33 0.44 5.77
C VAL A 55 4.15 0.58 7.27
N SER A 56 4.82 1.55 7.86
CA SER A 56 4.98 1.72 9.31
C SER A 56 4.46 3.07 9.82
N VAL A 57 4.43 3.23 11.14
CA VAL A 57 4.09 4.51 11.80
C VAL A 57 5.00 5.65 11.31
N GLY A 58 6.31 5.37 11.18
CA GLY A 58 7.29 6.38 10.73
C GLY A 58 7.01 6.86 9.31
N GLU A 59 6.68 5.93 8.40
CA GLU A 59 6.35 6.27 7.02
C GLU A 59 4.99 6.97 6.91
N VAL A 60 4.00 6.56 7.69
CA VAL A 60 2.71 7.27 7.78
C VAL A 60 2.91 8.72 8.22
N GLN A 61 3.78 8.93 9.20
CA GLN A 61 4.13 10.28 9.65
C GLN A 61 4.86 11.08 8.56
N ALA A 62 5.79 10.45 7.85
CA ALA A 62 6.50 11.07 6.72
C ALA A 62 5.57 11.37 5.54
N ALA A 63 4.54 10.53 5.32
CA ALA A 63 3.52 10.74 4.29
C ALA A 63 2.58 11.92 4.57
N ALA A 64 2.53 12.45 5.81
CA ALA A 64 1.51 13.40 6.23
C ALA A 64 1.48 14.66 5.34
N SER A 65 2.61 15.26 5.05
CA SER A 65 2.70 16.45 4.20
C SER A 65 2.29 16.16 2.76
N LEU A 66 2.70 15.00 2.20
CA LEU A 66 2.31 14.57 0.86
C LEU A 66 0.79 14.36 0.77
N VAL A 67 0.20 13.62 1.70
CA VAL A 67 -1.24 13.34 1.73
C VAL A 67 -2.05 14.64 1.86
N THR A 68 -1.61 15.56 2.73
CA THR A 68 -2.23 16.87 2.87
C THR A 68 -2.19 17.69 1.57
N ALA A 69 -1.03 17.71 0.91
CA ALA A 69 -0.85 18.39 -0.37
C ALA A 69 -1.71 17.79 -1.49
N LEU A 70 -1.80 16.45 -1.55
CA LEU A 70 -2.64 15.74 -2.52
C LEU A 70 -4.12 16.05 -2.30
N ARG A 71 -4.59 16.07 -1.06
CA ARG A 71 -5.98 16.45 -0.73
C ARG A 71 -6.31 17.88 -1.14
N ALA A 72 -5.40 18.82 -0.85
CA ALA A 72 -5.59 20.22 -1.22
C ALA A 72 -5.59 20.40 -2.74
N ARG A 73 -4.76 19.65 -3.48
CA ARG A 73 -4.63 19.78 -4.93
C ARG A 73 -5.71 19.05 -5.71
N TYR A 74 -6.22 17.93 -5.16
CA TYR A 74 -7.20 17.05 -5.81
C TYR A 74 -8.36 16.73 -4.85
N PRO A 75 -9.16 17.74 -4.43
CA PRO A 75 -10.19 17.55 -3.40
C PRO A 75 -11.27 16.55 -3.79
N GLU A 76 -11.58 16.43 -5.09
CA GLU A 76 -12.61 15.52 -5.62
C GLU A 76 -12.08 14.07 -5.85
N VAL A 77 -10.78 13.84 -5.71
CA VAL A 77 -10.19 12.53 -5.96
C VAL A 77 -10.06 11.78 -4.64
N PRO A 78 -10.69 10.60 -4.51
CA PRO A 78 -10.56 9.79 -3.31
C PRO A 78 -9.10 9.43 -3.03
N LEU A 79 -8.70 9.47 -1.77
CA LEU A 79 -7.39 9.05 -1.29
C LEU A 79 -7.51 7.76 -0.49
N VAL A 80 -6.70 6.78 -0.87
CA VAL A 80 -6.53 5.52 -0.13
C VAL A 80 -5.11 5.47 0.42
N LEU A 81 -4.98 5.29 1.72
CA LEU A 81 -3.69 5.02 2.35
C LEU A 81 -3.68 3.58 2.84
N THR A 82 -2.66 2.83 2.45
CA THR A 82 -2.46 1.47 2.95
C THR A 82 -1.24 1.36 3.82
N THR A 83 -1.33 0.51 4.85
CA THR A 83 -0.24 0.21 5.77
C THR A 83 -0.17 -1.29 6.07
N VAL A 84 0.95 -1.75 6.65
CA VAL A 84 1.12 -3.15 7.07
C VAL A 84 0.76 -3.34 8.54
N THR A 85 1.06 -2.35 9.41
CA THR A 85 0.98 -2.49 10.86
C THR A 85 -0.31 -1.92 11.45
N PRO A 86 -0.88 -2.54 12.50
CA PRO A 86 -2.04 -1.99 13.21
C PRO A 86 -1.79 -0.58 13.75
N THR A 87 -0.60 -0.35 14.31
CA THR A 87 -0.17 0.96 14.83
C THR A 87 -0.06 2.02 13.72
N GLY A 88 0.43 1.62 12.53
CA GLY A 88 0.43 2.49 11.35
C GLY A 88 -1.00 2.86 10.91
N ALA A 89 -1.91 1.88 10.89
CA ALA A 89 -3.31 2.13 10.55
C ALA A 89 -4.00 3.04 11.56
N GLN A 90 -3.75 2.85 12.85
CA GLN A 90 -4.25 3.75 13.90
C GLN A 90 -3.71 5.16 13.69
N ARG A 91 -2.40 5.31 13.51
CA ARG A 91 -1.77 6.62 13.30
C ARG A 91 -2.30 7.34 12.06
N ALA A 92 -2.53 6.61 10.97
CA ALA A 92 -3.10 7.17 9.76
C ALA A 92 -4.53 7.70 9.98
N ARG A 93 -5.37 6.97 10.71
CA ARG A 93 -6.73 7.41 11.05
C ARG A 93 -6.72 8.65 11.93
N GLU A 94 -5.81 8.72 12.92
CA GLU A 94 -5.64 9.91 13.77
C GLU A 94 -5.22 11.15 12.99
N LEU A 95 -4.27 10.99 12.05
CA LEU A 95 -3.73 12.10 11.26
C LEU A 95 -4.68 12.62 10.20
N PHE A 96 -5.40 11.73 9.51
CA PHE A 96 -6.15 12.11 8.30
C PHE A 96 -7.66 12.12 8.48
N GLN A 97 -8.16 11.57 9.60
CA GLN A 97 -9.59 11.53 9.92
C GLN A 97 -10.46 11.12 8.71
N ASP A 98 -11.52 11.85 8.41
CA ASP A 98 -12.53 11.50 7.38
C ASP A 98 -12.09 11.76 5.93
N GLY A 99 -10.89 12.25 5.70
CA GLY A 99 -10.47 12.63 4.34
C GLY A 99 -9.65 11.59 3.59
N VAL A 100 -9.28 10.47 4.23
CA VAL A 100 -8.45 9.42 3.65
C VAL A 100 -8.94 8.06 4.10
N LEU A 101 -9.19 7.17 3.16
CA LEU A 101 -9.57 5.81 3.48
C LEU A 101 -8.33 4.99 3.84
N VAL A 102 -8.24 4.57 5.10
CA VAL A 102 -7.12 3.78 5.61
C VAL A 102 -7.45 2.29 5.54
N ARG A 103 -6.61 1.51 4.87
CA ARG A 103 -6.71 0.05 4.70
C ARG A 103 -5.39 -0.66 4.96
N TYR A 104 -5.45 -1.98 5.14
CA TYR A 104 -4.23 -2.80 5.10
C TYR A 104 -3.86 -3.12 3.65
N VAL A 105 -2.55 -3.12 3.36
CA VAL A 105 -2.05 -3.61 2.08
C VAL A 105 -2.31 -5.12 1.98
N PRO A 106 -2.68 -5.65 0.82
CA PRO A 106 -2.80 -7.09 0.64
C PRO A 106 -1.43 -7.77 0.74
N TYR A 107 -1.40 -9.01 1.22
CA TYR A 107 -0.21 -9.86 1.06
C TYR A 107 0.14 -9.98 -0.42
N ASP A 108 1.44 -10.02 -0.73
CA ASP A 108 1.95 -10.01 -2.11
C ASP A 108 1.70 -11.36 -2.86
N LEU A 109 0.51 -11.91 -2.65
CA LEU A 109 -0.01 -13.08 -3.33
C LEU A 109 -0.85 -12.64 -4.54
N PRO A 110 -0.68 -13.25 -5.71
CA PRO A 110 -1.39 -12.86 -6.94
C PRO A 110 -2.90 -12.70 -6.78
N GLY A 111 -3.55 -13.63 -6.07
CA GLY A 111 -4.99 -13.55 -5.81
C GLY A 111 -5.39 -12.38 -4.90
N SER A 112 -4.60 -12.11 -3.86
CA SER A 112 -4.86 -11.03 -2.91
C SER A 112 -4.67 -9.66 -3.55
N VAL A 113 -3.57 -9.50 -4.29
CA VAL A 113 -3.25 -8.26 -5.00
C VAL A 113 -4.28 -7.96 -6.09
N ARG A 114 -4.69 -8.96 -6.90
CA ARG A 114 -5.73 -8.77 -7.93
C ARG A 114 -7.03 -8.28 -7.33
N ARG A 115 -7.54 -8.92 -6.26
CA ARG A 115 -8.78 -8.50 -5.58
C ARG A 115 -8.68 -7.09 -5.04
N PHE A 116 -7.52 -6.71 -4.47
CA PHE A 116 -7.28 -5.34 -4.02
C PHE A 116 -7.41 -4.34 -5.18
N PHE A 117 -6.72 -4.59 -6.29
CA PHE A 117 -6.79 -3.72 -7.48
C PHE A 117 -8.17 -3.68 -8.12
N ASP A 118 -8.93 -4.79 -8.09
CA ASP A 118 -10.29 -4.83 -8.64
C ASP A 118 -11.23 -3.89 -7.88
N ARG A 119 -10.99 -3.70 -6.59
CA ARG A 119 -11.80 -2.85 -5.71
C ARG A 119 -11.32 -1.41 -5.62
N VAL A 120 -10.01 -1.22 -5.54
CA VAL A 120 -9.41 0.10 -5.33
C VAL A 120 -9.25 0.84 -6.67
N ARG A 121 -8.92 0.13 -7.74
CA ARG A 121 -8.72 0.67 -9.11
C ARG A 121 -7.99 2.02 -9.09
N PRO A 122 -6.77 2.10 -8.54
CA PRO A 122 -6.07 3.35 -8.40
C PRO A 122 -5.71 3.92 -9.78
N ARG A 123 -5.74 5.25 -9.90
CA ARG A 123 -5.21 5.96 -11.08
C ARG A 123 -3.72 6.21 -10.97
N VAL A 124 -3.16 6.16 -9.78
CA VAL A 124 -1.73 6.27 -9.49
C VAL A 124 -1.44 5.58 -8.16
N ALA A 125 -0.31 4.92 -8.07
CA ALA A 125 0.23 4.32 -6.86
C ALA A 125 1.48 5.09 -6.41
N ILE A 126 1.52 5.54 -5.17
CA ILE A 126 2.67 6.23 -4.55
C ILE A 126 3.13 5.37 -3.38
N ILE A 127 4.30 4.79 -3.48
CA ILE A 127 4.87 3.91 -2.45
C ILE A 127 6.01 4.65 -1.75
N LEU A 128 5.88 4.79 -0.44
CA LEU A 128 6.93 5.38 0.39
C LEU A 128 7.92 4.28 0.78
N GLU A 129 9.20 4.58 0.57
CA GLU A 129 10.34 3.69 0.80
C GLU A 129 10.43 2.47 -0.13
N THR A 130 11.56 1.77 -0.05
CA THR A 130 11.99 0.76 -1.02
C THR A 130 11.64 -0.65 -0.57
N GLU A 131 10.41 -0.92 -0.18
CA GLU A 131 9.98 -2.30 0.01
C GLU A 131 9.67 -2.94 -1.35
N LEU A 132 10.23 -4.14 -1.55
CA LEU A 132 10.02 -4.89 -2.78
C LEU A 132 8.71 -5.70 -2.69
N TRP A 133 7.73 -5.28 -3.48
CA TRP A 133 6.44 -5.95 -3.65
C TRP A 133 6.28 -6.43 -5.10
N PRO A 134 6.94 -7.52 -5.51
CA PRO A 134 7.02 -7.92 -6.92
C PRO A 134 5.68 -8.16 -7.59
N THR A 135 4.71 -8.78 -6.88
CA THR A 135 3.38 -9.04 -7.43
C THR A 135 2.58 -7.74 -7.57
N LEU A 136 2.69 -6.85 -6.59
CA LEU A 136 2.03 -5.56 -6.58
C LEU A 136 2.55 -4.66 -7.71
N TYR A 137 3.87 -4.59 -7.88
CA TYR A 137 4.50 -3.82 -8.97
C TYR A 137 4.12 -4.37 -10.34
N HIS A 138 4.13 -5.70 -10.49
CA HIS A 138 3.67 -6.34 -11.72
C HIS A 138 2.19 -6.02 -12.02
N GLU A 139 1.33 -6.00 -11.02
CA GLU A 139 -0.09 -5.70 -11.20
C GLU A 139 -0.31 -4.23 -11.56
N CYS A 140 0.51 -3.29 -11.04
CA CYS A 140 0.53 -1.90 -11.52
C CYS A 140 0.86 -1.84 -13.01
N GLY A 141 1.93 -2.50 -13.45
CA GLY A 141 2.32 -2.54 -14.87
C GLY A 141 1.22 -3.15 -15.75
N ARG A 142 0.69 -4.32 -15.36
CA ARG A 142 -0.38 -5.02 -16.10
C ARG A 142 -1.65 -4.18 -16.28
N ARG A 143 -1.95 -3.30 -15.32
CA ARG A 143 -3.15 -2.43 -15.34
C ARG A 143 -2.84 -1.01 -15.80
N HIS A 144 -1.61 -0.74 -16.24
CA HIS A 144 -1.15 0.58 -16.64
C HIS A 144 -1.37 1.65 -15.55
N VAL A 145 -1.20 1.26 -14.28
CA VAL A 145 -1.26 2.18 -13.14
C VAL A 145 0.14 2.77 -12.94
N PRO A 146 0.32 4.08 -13.13
CA PRO A 146 1.60 4.73 -12.85
C PRO A 146 2.06 4.48 -11.43
N LEU A 147 3.31 4.05 -11.27
CA LEU A 147 3.93 3.76 -9.98
C LEU A 147 5.00 4.81 -9.69
N VAL A 148 4.85 5.48 -8.55
CA VAL A 148 5.80 6.48 -8.04
C VAL A 148 6.43 5.92 -6.77
N LEU A 149 7.75 5.79 -6.74
CA LEU A 149 8.50 5.47 -5.53
C LEU A 149 8.96 6.78 -4.89
N ALA A 150 8.42 7.10 -3.72
CA ALA A 150 8.76 8.29 -2.96
C ALA A 150 9.66 7.90 -1.79
N SER A 151 10.92 8.32 -1.81
CA SER A 151 11.81 8.12 -0.66
C SER A 151 11.54 9.21 0.37
N ALA A 152 11.13 8.81 1.57
CA ALA A 152 11.06 9.68 2.74
C ALA A 152 12.47 9.88 3.30
N ALA A 153 13.37 10.53 2.55
CA ALA A 153 14.71 10.82 2.99
C ALA A 153 14.68 11.68 4.26
N ARG A 154 15.29 11.18 5.31
CA ARG A 154 15.47 11.69 6.65
C ARG A 154 15.87 13.19 6.72
N SER A 155 14.97 14.12 6.46
CA SER A 155 15.21 15.49 6.90
C SER A 155 13.96 16.34 6.73
N ALA A 156 13.51 16.97 7.81
CA ALA A 156 12.53 18.04 7.82
C ALA A 156 12.94 19.28 7.00
N ARG A 157 14.09 19.24 6.31
CA ARG A 157 14.65 20.33 5.49
C ARG A 157 14.57 20.11 3.98
N SER A 158 14.06 19.00 3.47
CA SER A 158 14.04 18.74 2.02
C SER A 158 12.65 18.57 1.42
N VAL A 159 11.74 19.48 1.72
CA VAL A 159 10.44 19.62 1.02
C VAL A 159 10.62 19.87 -0.50
N GLY A 160 11.82 20.08 -0.98
CA GLY A 160 12.14 20.43 -2.38
C GLY A 160 12.76 19.34 -3.25
N ARG A 161 12.99 18.12 -2.77
CA ARG A 161 13.64 17.08 -3.58
C ARG A 161 12.96 15.71 -3.47
N TYR A 162 11.73 15.60 -3.94
CA TYR A 162 11.20 14.30 -4.30
C TYR A 162 11.84 13.88 -5.64
N ARG A 163 12.79 12.96 -5.62
CA ARG A 163 13.21 12.24 -6.84
C ARG A 163 12.09 11.29 -7.20
N CYS A 164 11.23 11.71 -8.10
CA CYS A 164 10.24 10.89 -8.74
C CYS A 164 10.96 10.00 -9.76
N LEU A 165 11.14 8.72 -9.46
CA LEU A 165 11.48 7.70 -10.45
C LEU A 165 10.14 7.22 -11.03
N LEU A 166 9.77 7.77 -12.16
CA LEU A 166 8.71 7.22 -13.00
C LEU A 166 9.24 5.91 -13.60
N TYR A 167 8.77 4.78 -13.08
CA TYR A 167 8.96 3.50 -13.74
C TYR A 167 7.93 3.40 -14.85
N THR A 168 8.32 3.73 -16.07
CA THR A 168 7.53 3.45 -17.27
C THR A 168 7.71 1.98 -17.64
N SER A 169 6.67 1.35 -18.17
CA SER A 169 6.57 -0.09 -18.47
C SER A 169 7.54 -0.61 -19.54
N ASP A 170 8.41 0.22 -20.08
CA ASP A 170 9.32 -0.14 -21.17
C ASP A 170 10.57 -0.92 -20.72
N ALA A 171 10.73 -1.15 -19.40
CA ALA A 171 11.87 -1.91 -18.87
C ALA A 171 11.54 -3.40 -18.54
N ALA A 172 10.39 -3.91 -18.98
CA ALA A 172 9.95 -5.27 -18.69
C ALA A 172 10.16 -6.26 -19.87
N ASP A 173 10.68 -5.81 -21.01
CA ASP A 173 10.86 -6.60 -22.23
C ASP A 173 12.34 -6.81 -22.64
N GLU A 174 13.31 -6.70 -21.71
CA GLU A 174 14.68 -7.17 -21.91
C GLU A 174 15.06 -8.31 -20.96
#